data_94332f62cab9f89a7e839011e9aaae22
#
_entry.id   94332f62cab9f89a7e839011e9aaae22
#
_cell.length_a   1.000
_cell.length_b   1.000
_cell.length_c   1.000
_cell.angle_alpha   90.00
_cell.angle_beta   90.00
_cell.angle_gamma   90.00
#
_symmetry.space_group_name_H-M   'P 1'
#
loop_
_entity.id
_entity.type
_entity.pdbx_description
1 polymer ?
#
loop_
_entity_poly.entity_id
_entity_poly.type
_entity_poly.pdbx_seq_one_letter_code
_entity_poly.pdbx_strand_id
1 'polypeptide(L)'
;MKLNFVRLVAILGALALAAAGYAWLRARDGGGEQALRTVKLERGPLQAVVAASGTLNAVTTVQVGSQISGQVKEIYADFNTSVKKDQVIARIDPATFELRVAQASADVDAAKSAVAVARSTLIAQQAELARVKVNLADAQRDFERKRSLVEQKFISAAELDKARTVVDATREQLNAVQAQIGVNESQVSSALAAVKQRESLLRQAQVDLERTIIRAPVDGTVILRNIDAGQTVAASLQAPVLFTIAQDLRDMQVEAAIDEADVGRLQVGQRATFTVDAFPRRSFNGEIRQIRKSPVNVQNVISYTVVISAANPDLALLPGMTANVRVVVESRDNVLKVANGALRYRPAGAAEAKTAPGPAAAPAAGNAYQQFRQRVYSELKPDDAQKAKLDQVFDDMRVRLAALRDLPQETDRRKAAERLRGESRARVMELLTDAQKPVYERLVAELGGARAGTAAAVGRLWVRGPDGQPVPVEVRTGLTDGTSTELLEGPLKAGDEVILGAGETAAGAKKAGGPAGPRLF
;
A
#
# COMPACT_ATOMS: atom_id res chain seq x y z
N MET A 1 -14.35 87.53 -59.73
CA MET A 1 -13.04 86.93 -59.38
C MET A 1 -12.95 86.51 -57.93
N LYS A 2 -14.04 86.31 -57.17
CA LYS A 2 -13.98 85.93 -55.74
C LYS A 2 -14.39 84.46 -55.43
N LEU A 3 -14.91 83.70 -56.41
CA LEU A 3 -15.43 82.36 -56.16
C LEU A 3 -14.40 81.25 -56.29
N ASN A 4 -13.30 81.47 -57.02
CA ASN A 4 -12.21 80.43 -57.20
C ASN A 4 -11.21 80.40 -56.07
N PHE A 5 -11.07 81.48 -55.29
CA PHE A 5 -10.12 81.57 -54.19
C PHE A 5 -10.59 80.72 -52.95
N VAL A 6 -11.92 80.79 -52.70
CA VAL A 6 -12.50 79.98 -51.59
C VAL A 6 -12.45 78.51 -51.88
N ARG A 7 -12.58 78.04 -53.11
CA ARG A 7 -12.45 76.63 -53.51
C ARG A 7 -11.00 76.13 -53.39
N LEU A 8 -10.02 77.00 -53.71
CA LEU A 8 -8.58 76.65 -53.59
C LEU A 8 -8.18 76.50 -52.12
N VAL A 9 -8.66 77.36 -51.23
CA VAL A 9 -8.42 77.29 -49.78
C VAL A 9 -9.09 76.04 -49.17
N ALA A 10 -10.30 75.67 -49.63
CA ALA A 10 -10.98 74.48 -49.18
C ALA A 10 -10.26 73.17 -49.58
N ILE A 11 -9.69 73.12 -50.81
CA ILE A 11 -8.94 72.00 -51.32
C ILE A 11 -7.61 71.87 -50.57
N LEU A 12 -6.89 72.94 -50.28
CA LEU A 12 -5.67 72.95 -49.50
C LEU A 12 -5.92 72.57 -48.06
N GLY A 13 -7.04 72.95 -47.44
CA GLY A 13 -7.47 72.54 -46.12
C GLY A 13 -7.78 71.04 -46.04
N ALA A 14 -8.46 70.49 -47.05
CA ALA A 14 -8.76 69.06 -47.13
C ALA A 14 -7.50 68.22 -47.32
N LEU A 15 -6.52 68.65 -48.11
CA LEU A 15 -5.21 68.01 -48.30
C LEU A 15 -4.36 68.07 -47.02
N ALA A 16 -4.39 69.19 -46.29
CA ALA A 16 -3.71 69.31 -45.02
C ALA A 16 -4.30 68.37 -43.94
N LEU A 17 -5.64 68.21 -43.89
CA LEU A 17 -6.34 67.32 -43.02
C LEU A 17 -6.07 65.83 -43.40
N ALA A 18 -6.01 65.52 -44.70
CA ALA A 18 -5.66 64.18 -45.17
C ALA A 18 -4.19 63.83 -44.86
N ALA A 19 -3.26 64.77 -45.03
CA ALA A 19 -1.86 64.59 -44.66
C ALA A 19 -1.64 64.45 -43.15
N ALA A 20 -2.38 65.27 -42.36
CA ALA A 20 -2.36 65.14 -40.90
C ALA A 20 -2.97 63.77 -40.40
N GLY A 21 -4.07 63.33 -41.04
CA GLY A 21 -4.69 62.04 -40.78
C GLY A 21 -3.77 60.86 -41.14
N TYR A 22 -3.12 60.99 -42.32
CA TYR A 22 -2.14 59.98 -42.74
C TYR A 22 -0.87 59.93 -41.84
N ALA A 23 -0.38 61.12 -41.44
CA ALA A 23 0.73 61.19 -40.47
C ALA A 23 0.32 60.66 -39.10
N TRP A 24 -0.92 60.87 -38.63
CA TRP A 24 -1.45 60.34 -37.39
C TRP A 24 -1.68 58.85 -37.47
N LEU A 25 -2.15 58.28 -38.58
CA LEU A 25 -2.27 56.85 -38.80
C LEU A 25 -0.88 56.19 -38.84
N ARG A 26 0.11 56.79 -39.52
CA ARG A 26 1.48 56.30 -39.57
C ARG A 26 2.20 56.39 -38.20
N ALA A 27 1.91 57.41 -37.40
CA ALA A 27 2.43 57.51 -36.02
C ALA A 27 1.75 56.50 -35.08
N ARG A 28 0.56 56.02 -35.42
CA ARG A 28 -0.15 54.99 -34.65
C ARG A 28 0.29 53.57 -35.02
N ASP A 29 0.78 53.36 -36.24
CA ASP A 29 1.38 52.10 -36.71
C ASP A 29 2.90 51.98 -36.40
N GLY A 30 3.52 53.04 -35.86
CA GLY A 30 4.88 53.00 -35.32
C GLY A 30 4.88 52.08 -34.11
N GLY A 31 5.25 50.81 -34.34
CA GLY A 31 5.28 49.72 -33.38
C GLY A 31 5.91 50.15 -32.06
N GLY A 32 5.10 50.29 -31.03
CA GLY A 32 5.60 50.42 -29.68
C GLY A 32 6.51 49.23 -29.40
N GLU A 33 7.78 49.48 -29.10
CA GLU A 33 8.69 48.44 -28.55
C GLU A 33 7.95 47.77 -27.40
N GLN A 34 7.44 46.59 -27.65
CA GLN A 34 6.86 45.77 -26.59
C GLN A 34 7.99 45.54 -25.60
N ALA A 35 7.90 46.13 -24.43
CA ALA A 35 8.82 45.86 -23.35
C ALA A 35 8.82 44.35 -23.08
N LEU A 36 9.87 43.65 -23.53
CA LEU A 36 10.02 42.22 -23.33
C LEU A 36 10.58 41.99 -21.93
N ARG A 37 9.91 41.17 -21.16
CA ARG A 37 10.38 40.76 -19.85
C ARG A 37 11.38 39.64 -20.04
N THR A 38 12.66 39.90 -19.73
CA THR A 38 13.76 38.92 -19.84
C THR A 38 14.16 38.39 -18.50
N VAL A 39 14.66 37.16 -18.47
CA VAL A 39 15.29 36.48 -17.32
C VAL A 39 16.63 35.93 -17.76
N LYS A 40 17.65 36.08 -16.94
CA LYS A 40 18.97 35.54 -17.19
C LYS A 40 19.01 34.04 -16.88
N LEU A 41 19.70 33.29 -17.72
CA LEU A 41 20.00 31.90 -17.46
C LEU A 41 21.04 31.78 -16.35
N GLU A 42 20.71 31.04 -15.30
CA GLU A 42 21.55 30.82 -14.14
C GLU A 42 21.93 29.35 -14.02
N ARG A 43 23.13 29.10 -13.45
CA ARG A 43 23.49 27.76 -13.01
C ARG A 43 23.14 27.60 -11.54
N GLY A 44 22.58 26.45 -11.21
CA GLY A 44 22.21 26.14 -9.83
C GLY A 44 21.73 24.72 -9.66
N PRO A 45 21.46 24.30 -8.42
CA PRO A 45 20.90 22.99 -8.17
C PRO A 45 19.46 22.92 -8.70
N LEU A 46 19.09 21.74 -9.22
CA LEU A 46 17.75 21.43 -9.66
C LEU A 46 17.35 20.06 -9.10
N GLN A 47 16.19 19.99 -8.48
CA GLN A 47 15.68 18.76 -7.86
C GLN A 47 14.29 18.45 -8.42
N ALA A 48 14.16 17.26 -8.99
CA ALA A 48 12.84 16.74 -9.31
C ALA A 48 12.23 16.16 -8.04
N VAL A 49 11.06 16.67 -7.69
CA VAL A 49 10.34 16.24 -6.49
C VAL A 49 8.99 15.66 -6.88
N VAL A 50 8.60 14.59 -6.21
CA VAL A 50 7.23 14.07 -6.22
C VAL A 50 6.54 14.60 -4.96
N ALA A 51 5.43 15.31 -5.16
CA ALA A 51 4.61 15.82 -4.08
C ALA A 51 3.43 14.87 -3.83
N ALA A 52 3.17 14.58 -2.56
CA ALA A 52 2.06 13.72 -2.15
C ALA A 52 1.50 14.18 -0.81
N SER A 53 0.25 13.89 -0.54
CA SER A 53 -0.34 14.02 0.78
C SER A 53 -0.38 12.68 1.49
N GLY A 54 -0.28 12.70 2.81
CA GLY A 54 -0.31 11.50 3.63
C GLY A 54 -0.81 11.77 5.03
N THR A 55 -0.92 10.71 5.82
CA THR A 55 -1.28 10.77 7.24
C THR A 55 -0.12 10.33 8.11
N LEU A 56 0.03 11.01 9.22
CA LEU A 56 1.03 10.69 10.23
C LEU A 56 0.48 9.61 11.17
N ASN A 57 1.22 8.52 11.33
CA ASN A 57 0.85 7.41 12.21
C ASN A 57 2.04 7.00 13.10
N ALA A 58 1.76 6.42 14.26
CA ALA A 58 2.81 5.76 15.02
C ALA A 58 3.26 4.49 14.26
N VAL A 59 4.54 4.12 14.35
CA VAL A 59 5.09 2.94 13.66
C VAL A 59 4.38 1.66 14.09
N THR A 60 4.10 1.54 15.39
CA THR A 60 3.38 0.39 15.94
C THR A 60 2.18 0.86 16.75
N THR A 61 0.99 0.47 16.28
CA THR A 61 -0.26 0.66 17.01
C THR A 61 -0.90 -0.69 17.27
N VAL A 62 -1.40 -0.90 18.48
CA VAL A 62 -2.09 -2.13 18.87
C VAL A 62 -3.53 -1.80 19.26
N GLN A 63 -4.46 -2.46 18.60
CA GLN A 63 -5.88 -2.36 18.93
C GLN A 63 -6.23 -3.38 19.98
N VAL A 64 -6.82 -2.94 21.09
CA VAL A 64 -7.27 -3.78 22.19
C VAL A 64 -8.78 -3.87 22.12
N GLY A 65 -9.30 -5.09 21.94
CA GLY A 65 -10.72 -5.38 21.88
C GLY A 65 -11.16 -6.28 23.03
N SER A 66 -12.49 -6.49 23.19
CA SER A 66 -13.03 -7.50 24.09
C SER A 66 -13.24 -8.83 23.38
N GLN A 67 -12.95 -9.94 24.07
CA GLN A 67 -13.26 -11.29 23.62
C GLN A 67 -14.59 -11.81 24.19
N ILE A 68 -15.17 -11.08 25.16
CA ILE A 68 -16.42 -11.45 25.80
C ILE A 68 -17.42 -10.29 25.76
N SER A 69 -18.68 -10.61 25.79
CA SER A 69 -19.77 -9.63 25.86
C SER A 69 -20.12 -9.33 27.31
N GLY A 70 -20.36 -8.07 27.62
CA GLY A 70 -20.76 -7.64 28.95
C GLY A 70 -20.80 -6.12 29.09
N GLN A 71 -21.24 -5.62 30.23
CA GLN A 71 -21.25 -4.20 30.54
C GLN A 71 -19.88 -3.78 31.08
N VAL A 72 -19.34 -2.66 30.58
CA VAL A 72 -18.10 -2.08 31.11
C VAL A 72 -18.41 -1.48 32.50
N LYS A 73 -17.75 -2.00 33.53
CA LYS A 73 -17.94 -1.56 34.91
C LYS A 73 -17.03 -0.38 35.25
N GLU A 74 -15.76 -0.50 34.93
CA GLU A 74 -14.74 0.47 35.31
C GLU A 74 -13.73 0.65 34.16
N ILE A 75 -13.22 1.88 34.02
CA ILE A 75 -12.19 2.25 33.06
C ILE A 75 -11.04 2.88 33.84
N TYR A 76 -9.82 2.36 33.71
CA TYR A 76 -8.64 2.79 34.44
C TYR A 76 -7.66 3.60 33.58
N ALA A 77 -7.82 3.54 32.25
CA ALA A 77 -6.99 4.30 31.31
C ALA A 77 -7.87 5.19 30.44
N ASP A 78 -7.45 6.45 30.32
CA ASP A 78 -8.12 7.45 29.49
C ASP A 78 -7.20 7.89 28.34
N PHE A 79 -7.67 8.79 27.48
CA PHE A 79 -6.87 9.38 26.41
C PHE A 79 -5.53 9.90 26.95
N ASN A 80 -4.47 9.71 26.19
CA ASN A 80 -3.09 10.12 26.49
C ASN A 80 -2.49 9.50 27.77
N THR A 81 -3.15 8.49 28.37
CA THR A 81 -2.60 7.77 29.51
C THR A 81 -1.48 6.85 29.07
N SER A 82 -0.31 6.96 29.71
CA SER A 82 0.78 6.01 29.54
C SER A 82 0.45 4.72 30.30
N VAL A 83 0.52 3.59 29.60
CA VAL A 83 0.21 2.26 30.14
C VAL A 83 1.40 1.32 29.94
N LYS A 84 1.55 0.39 30.90
CA LYS A 84 2.55 -0.68 30.83
C LYS A 84 1.90 -1.97 30.36
N LYS A 85 2.70 -2.85 29.78
CA LYS A 85 2.29 -4.21 29.44
C LYS A 85 1.66 -4.89 30.66
N ASP A 86 0.56 -5.62 30.43
CA ASP A 86 -0.25 -6.33 31.42
C ASP A 86 -0.98 -5.41 32.44
N GLN A 87 -0.85 -4.10 32.34
CA GLN A 87 -1.61 -3.16 33.15
C GLN A 87 -3.09 -3.25 32.82
N VAL A 88 -3.94 -3.26 33.84
CA VAL A 88 -5.41 -3.25 33.69
C VAL A 88 -5.84 -1.88 33.18
N ILE A 89 -6.58 -1.85 32.07
CA ILE A 89 -7.05 -0.62 31.42
C ILE A 89 -8.58 -0.47 31.48
N ALA A 90 -9.31 -1.59 31.55
CA ALA A 90 -10.74 -1.58 31.76
C ALA A 90 -11.19 -2.91 32.38
N ARG A 91 -12.39 -2.92 32.97
CA ARG A 91 -13.03 -4.10 33.55
C ARG A 91 -14.48 -4.20 33.12
N ILE A 92 -14.83 -5.37 32.59
CA ILE A 92 -16.21 -5.76 32.31
C ILE A 92 -16.81 -6.30 33.62
N ASP A 93 -18.11 -6.14 33.82
CA ASP A 93 -18.77 -6.64 35.04
C ASP A 93 -18.57 -8.16 35.20
N PRO A 94 -17.84 -8.59 36.23
CA PRO A 94 -17.51 -9.99 36.43
C PRO A 94 -18.63 -10.81 37.08
N ALA A 95 -19.70 -10.19 37.60
CA ALA A 95 -20.68 -10.84 38.45
C ALA A 95 -21.27 -12.12 37.84
N THR A 96 -21.63 -12.09 36.55
CA THR A 96 -22.20 -13.28 35.87
C THR A 96 -21.12 -14.36 35.63
N PHE A 97 -19.89 -13.98 35.42
CA PHE A 97 -18.76 -14.93 35.22
C PHE A 97 -18.32 -15.53 36.56
N GLU A 98 -18.33 -14.77 37.67
CA GLU A 98 -18.06 -15.26 39.02
C GLU A 98 -19.08 -16.32 39.41
N LEU A 99 -20.37 -16.09 39.12
CA LEU A 99 -21.42 -17.07 39.36
C LEU A 99 -21.22 -18.37 38.55
N ARG A 100 -20.77 -18.26 37.29
CA ARG A 100 -20.44 -19.44 36.46
C ARG A 100 -19.26 -20.22 37.01
N VAL A 101 -18.23 -19.54 37.48
CA VAL A 101 -17.09 -20.20 38.15
C VAL A 101 -17.55 -20.92 39.43
N ALA A 102 -18.36 -20.28 40.27
CA ALA A 102 -18.90 -20.88 41.48
C ALA A 102 -19.75 -22.13 41.16
N GLN A 103 -20.61 -22.06 40.15
CA GLN A 103 -21.39 -23.19 39.66
C GLN A 103 -20.51 -24.35 39.18
N ALA A 104 -19.55 -24.06 38.31
CA ALA A 104 -18.64 -25.08 37.78
C ALA A 104 -17.77 -25.71 38.90
N SER A 105 -17.39 -24.92 39.92
CA SER A 105 -16.67 -25.43 41.09
C SER A 105 -17.51 -26.42 41.90
N ALA A 106 -18.80 -26.06 42.14
CA ALA A 106 -19.72 -26.97 42.84
C ALA A 106 -19.96 -28.27 42.05
N ASP A 107 -20.03 -28.18 40.70
CA ASP A 107 -20.14 -29.39 39.85
C ASP A 107 -18.92 -30.31 39.95
N VAL A 108 -17.71 -29.75 40.06
CA VAL A 108 -16.48 -30.52 40.30
C VAL A 108 -16.54 -31.20 41.66
N ASP A 109 -16.98 -30.52 42.71
CA ASP A 109 -17.05 -31.10 44.05
C ASP A 109 -18.13 -32.19 44.13
N ALA A 110 -19.24 -32.03 43.43
CA ALA A 110 -20.24 -33.09 43.28
C ALA A 110 -19.67 -34.34 42.57
N ALA A 111 -18.93 -34.13 41.48
CA ALA A 111 -18.28 -35.22 40.75
C ALA A 111 -17.19 -35.92 41.61
N LYS A 112 -16.44 -35.18 42.41
CA LYS A 112 -15.46 -35.76 43.36
C LYS A 112 -16.17 -36.61 44.42
N SER A 113 -17.31 -36.17 44.90
CA SER A 113 -18.16 -36.92 45.86
C SER A 113 -18.62 -38.26 45.24
N ALA A 114 -19.02 -38.23 43.95
CA ALA A 114 -19.37 -39.47 43.24
C ALA A 114 -18.20 -40.45 43.10
N VAL A 115 -16.98 -39.95 42.90
CA VAL A 115 -15.75 -40.81 42.95
C VAL A 115 -15.57 -41.42 44.33
N ALA A 116 -15.78 -40.64 45.40
CA ALA A 116 -15.68 -41.16 46.78
C ALA A 116 -16.67 -42.29 47.03
N VAL A 117 -17.92 -42.14 46.57
CA VAL A 117 -18.95 -43.19 46.67
C VAL A 117 -18.53 -44.45 45.90
N ALA A 118 -18.09 -44.29 44.64
CA ALA A 118 -17.65 -45.43 43.82
C ALA A 118 -16.42 -46.16 44.43
N ARG A 119 -15.50 -45.42 45.02
CA ARG A 119 -14.33 -46.01 45.74
C ARG A 119 -14.77 -46.77 47.00
N SER A 120 -15.73 -46.22 47.78
CA SER A 120 -16.26 -46.89 48.95
C SER A 120 -16.94 -48.20 48.57
N THR A 121 -17.71 -48.22 47.48
CA THR A 121 -18.32 -49.45 46.93
C THR A 121 -17.25 -50.48 46.53
N LEU A 122 -16.19 -50.03 45.86
CA LEU A 122 -15.07 -50.91 45.50
C LEU A 122 -14.37 -51.53 46.74
N ILE A 123 -14.14 -50.72 47.78
CA ILE A 123 -13.55 -51.19 49.06
C ILE A 123 -14.46 -52.24 49.71
N ALA A 124 -15.78 -52.01 49.76
CA ALA A 124 -16.75 -52.98 50.28
C ALA A 124 -16.69 -54.30 49.49
N GLN A 125 -16.59 -54.22 48.16
CA GLN A 125 -16.49 -55.44 47.34
C GLN A 125 -15.14 -56.15 47.48
N GLN A 126 -14.07 -55.43 47.74
CA GLN A 126 -12.74 -56.03 48.07
C GLN A 126 -12.78 -56.74 49.41
N ALA A 127 -13.49 -56.23 50.41
CA ALA A 127 -13.74 -56.90 51.68
C ALA A 127 -14.55 -58.20 51.51
N GLU A 128 -15.58 -58.17 50.63
CA GLU A 128 -16.33 -59.38 50.29
C GLU A 128 -15.46 -60.43 49.60
N LEU A 129 -14.55 -60.01 48.67
CA LEU A 129 -13.57 -60.92 48.08
C LEU A 129 -12.71 -61.58 49.12
N ALA A 130 -12.23 -60.82 50.13
CA ALA A 130 -11.43 -61.36 51.21
C ALA A 130 -12.22 -62.45 52.02
N ARG A 131 -13.48 -62.21 52.31
CA ARG A 131 -14.39 -63.13 52.98
C ARG A 131 -14.55 -64.43 52.15
N VAL A 132 -14.84 -64.34 50.86
CA VAL A 132 -15.02 -65.51 49.98
C VAL A 132 -13.71 -66.31 49.83
N LYS A 133 -12.53 -65.64 49.79
CA LYS A 133 -11.22 -66.31 49.79
C LYS A 133 -11.00 -67.16 51.03
N VAL A 134 -11.40 -66.64 52.20
CA VAL A 134 -11.28 -67.43 53.48
C VAL A 134 -12.21 -68.62 53.42
N ASN A 135 -13.46 -68.46 52.91
CA ASN A 135 -14.42 -69.56 52.77
C ASN A 135 -13.91 -70.65 51.80
N LEU A 136 -13.27 -70.24 50.67
CA LEU A 136 -12.70 -71.18 49.72
C LEU A 136 -11.53 -71.98 50.38
N ALA A 137 -10.64 -71.28 51.08
CA ALA A 137 -9.53 -71.91 51.78
C ALA A 137 -10.02 -72.90 52.85
N ASP A 138 -11.15 -72.64 53.52
CA ASP A 138 -11.76 -73.53 54.46
C ASP A 138 -12.38 -74.76 53.74
N ALA A 139 -13.14 -74.59 52.72
CA ALA A 139 -13.72 -75.62 51.88
C ALA A 139 -12.58 -76.57 51.30
N GLN A 140 -11.46 -75.97 50.85
CA GLN A 140 -10.35 -76.72 50.33
C GLN A 140 -9.69 -77.59 51.43
N ARG A 141 -9.48 -77.02 52.62
CA ARG A 141 -8.96 -77.78 53.75
C ARG A 141 -9.88 -78.96 54.17
N ASP A 142 -11.19 -78.75 54.12
CA ASP A 142 -12.16 -79.80 54.41
C ASP A 142 -12.12 -80.90 53.34
N PHE A 143 -12.08 -80.51 52.07
CA PHE A 143 -11.96 -81.44 50.94
C PHE A 143 -10.65 -82.29 51.05
N GLU A 144 -9.49 -81.68 51.30
CA GLU A 144 -8.23 -82.43 51.49
C GLU A 144 -8.27 -83.38 52.68
N ARG A 145 -8.87 -82.94 53.78
CA ARG A 145 -9.11 -83.78 54.93
C ARG A 145 -9.97 -84.98 54.58
N LYS A 146 -11.14 -84.77 53.93
CA LYS A 146 -12.01 -85.85 53.52
C LYS A 146 -11.40 -86.76 52.48
N ARG A 147 -10.59 -86.25 51.58
CA ARG A 147 -9.84 -87.03 50.59
C ARG A 147 -8.90 -88.02 51.30
N SER A 148 -8.13 -87.59 52.30
CA SER A 148 -7.25 -88.46 53.11
C SER A 148 -8.06 -89.53 53.85
N LEU A 149 -9.26 -89.18 54.36
CA LEU A 149 -10.15 -90.14 55.06
C LEU A 149 -10.76 -91.20 54.11
N VAL A 150 -11.08 -90.84 52.87
CA VAL A 150 -11.53 -91.78 51.82
C VAL A 150 -10.41 -92.75 51.45
N GLU A 151 -9.17 -92.24 51.25
CA GLU A 151 -8.00 -93.04 50.97
C GLU A 151 -7.78 -94.07 52.09
N GLN A 152 -8.07 -93.69 53.31
CA GLN A 152 -8.01 -94.60 54.50
C GLN A 152 -9.28 -95.45 54.71
N LYS A 153 -10.30 -95.34 53.81
CA LYS A 153 -11.61 -96.04 53.81
C LYS A 153 -12.46 -95.73 55.04
N PHE A 154 -12.33 -94.58 55.70
CA PHE A 154 -13.11 -94.20 56.87
C PHE A 154 -14.45 -93.51 56.46
N ILE A 155 -14.54 -92.93 55.30
CA ILE A 155 -15.77 -92.28 54.84
C ILE A 155 -16.13 -92.70 53.39
N SER A 156 -17.35 -92.46 52.94
CA SER A 156 -17.83 -92.86 51.61
C SER A 156 -17.35 -91.83 50.50
N ALA A 157 -17.19 -92.36 49.29
CA ALA A 157 -16.90 -91.50 48.12
C ALA A 157 -17.93 -90.39 47.89
N ALA A 158 -19.20 -90.65 48.23
CA ALA A 158 -20.28 -89.63 48.13
C ALA A 158 -20.05 -88.40 49.05
N GLU A 159 -19.41 -88.56 50.20
CA GLU A 159 -19.06 -87.46 51.07
C GLU A 159 -17.88 -86.64 50.52
N LEU A 160 -16.96 -87.29 49.82
CA LEU A 160 -15.89 -86.58 49.10
C LEU A 160 -16.43 -85.77 47.94
N ASP A 161 -17.37 -86.37 47.17
CA ASP A 161 -17.99 -85.68 46.04
C ASP A 161 -18.81 -84.45 46.51
N LYS A 162 -19.49 -84.54 47.66
CA LYS A 162 -20.15 -83.37 48.28
C LYS A 162 -19.13 -82.26 48.61
N ALA A 163 -18.02 -82.61 49.22
CA ALA A 163 -16.98 -81.64 49.58
C ALA A 163 -16.36 -81.00 48.30
N ARG A 164 -16.19 -81.76 47.24
CA ARG A 164 -15.70 -81.28 45.97
C ARG A 164 -16.69 -80.26 45.35
N THR A 165 -17.99 -80.60 45.35
CA THR A 165 -19.04 -79.68 44.89
C THR A 165 -19.03 -78.35 45.64
N VAL A 166 -18.79 -78.37 46.96
CA VAL A 166 -18.68 -77.17 47.81
C VAL A 166 -17.46 -76.33 47.37
N VAL A 167 -16.28 -76.97 47.17
CA VAL A 167 -15.08 -76.28 46.68
C VAL A 167 -15.33 -75.61 45.31
N ASP A 168 -15.91 -76.39 44.38
CA ASP A 168 -16.21 -75.84 43.00
C ASP A 168 -17.22 -74.71 43.05
N ALA A 169 -18.29 -74.85 43.85
CA ALA A 169 -19.30 -73.76 44.03
C ALA A 169 -18.67 -72.51 44.65
N THR A 170 -17.77 -72.68 45.68
CA THR A 170 -17.14 -71.51 46.30
C THR A 170 -16.12 -70.87 45.39
N ARG A 171 -15.45 -71.65 44.49
CA ARG A 171 -14.55 -71.16 43.49
C ARG A 171 -15.31 -70.30 42.46
N GLU A 172 -16.48 -70.74 41.99
CA GLU A 172 -17.28 -69.99 41.09
C GLU A 172 -17.82 -68.70 41.75
N GLN A 173 -18.17 -68.75 43.03
CA GLN A 173 -18.49 -67.59 43.83
C GLN A 173 -17.30 -66.58 43.90
N LEU A 174 -16.07 -67.04 44.02
CA LEU A 174 -14.87 -66.19 43.97
C LEU A 174 -14.74 -65.51 42.62
N ASN A 175 -14.89 -66.27 41.53
CA ASN A 175 -14.84 -65.72 40.15
C ASN A 175 -15.92 -64.64 39.95
N ALA A 176 -17.14 -64.85 40.41
CA ALA A 176 -18.21 -63.88 40.32
C ALA A 176 -17.90 -62.59 41.08
N VAL A 177 -17.34 -62.70 42.31
CA VAL A 177 -16.93 -61.51 43.09
C VAL A 177 -15.78 -60.77 42.43
N GLN A 178 -14.81 -61.51 41.86
CA GLN A 178 -13.72 -60.89 41.10
C GLN A 178 -14.23 -60.13 39.87
N ALA A 179 -15.16 -60.71 39.12
CA ALA A 179 -15.78 -60.02 37.98
C ALA A 179 -16.50 -58.75 38.42
N GLN A 180 -17.21 -58.80 39.59
CA GLN A 180 -17.88 -57.63 40.15
C GLN A 180 -16.92 -56.51 40.57
N ILE A 181 -15.70 -56.88 41.05
CA ILE A 181 -14.65 -55.89 41.33
C ILE A 181 -14.23 -55.20 40.05
N GLY A 182 -14.04 -55.91 38.92
CA GLY A 182 -13.71 -55.30 37.60
C GLY A 182 -14.78 -54.29 37.14
N VAL A 183 -16.05 -54.60 37.39
CA VAL A 183 -17.17 -53.67 37.12
C VAL A 183 -17.02 -52.40 37.98
N ASN A 184 -16.77 -52.57 39.30
CA ASN A 184 -16.65 -51.45 40.23
C ASN A 184 -15.39 -50.60 39.95
N GLU A 185 -14.26 -51.22 39.51
CA GLU A 185 -13.07 -50.51 39.06
C GLU A 185 -13.37 -49.66 37.80
N SER A 186 -14.15 -50.21 36.85
CA SER A 186 -14.60 -49.48 35.69
C SER A 186 -15.51 -48.30 36.07
N GLN A 187 -16.35 -48.49 37.08
CA GLN A 187 -17.20 -47.43 37.65
C GLN A 187 -16.37 -46.31 38.26
N VAL A 188 -15.31 -46.62 39.02
CA VAL A 188 -14.37 -45.62 39.57
C VAL A 188 -13.66 -44.87 38.43
N SER A 189 -13.20 -45.60 37.41
CA SER A 189 -12.59 -44.97 36.24
C SER A 189 -13.53 -44.00 35.51
N SER A 190 -14.77 -44.42 35.31
CA SER A 190 -15.81 -43.56 34.70
C SER A 190 -16.11 -42.30 35.54
N ALA A 191 -16.19 -42.45 36.87
CA ALA A 191 -16.38 -41.31 37.76
C ALA A 191 -15.18 -40.36 37.75
N LEU A 192 -13.93 -40.87 37.67
CA LEU A 192 -12.74 -40.05 37.52
C LEU A 192 -12.73 -39.30 36.20
N ALA A 193 -13.14 -39.91 35.09
CA ALA A 193 -13.29 -39.26 33.82
C ALA A 193 -14.31 -38.10 33.87
N ALA A 194 -15.42 -38.29 34.60
CA ALA A 194 -16.40 -37.24 34.83
C ALA A 194 -15.82 -36.06 35.63
N VAL A 195 -15.01 -36.30 36.65
CA VAL A 195 -14.29 -35.22 37.37
C VAL A 195 -13.42 -34.44 36.43
N LYS A 196 -12.61 -35.08 35.58
CA LYS A 196 -11.73 -34.43 34.63
C LYS A 196 -12.51 -33.57 33.62
N GLN A 197 -13.66 -34.02 33.17
CA GLN A 197 -14.56 -33.26 32.31
C GLN A 197 -15.05 -32.00 33.04
N ARG A 198 -15.53 -32.10 34.30
CA ARG A 198 -16.00 -30.94 35.08
C ARG A 198 -14.87 -29.96 35.40
N GLU A 199 -13.67 -30.44 35.69
CA GLU A 199 -12.50 -29.60 35.89
C GLU A 199 -12.16 -28.79 34.61
N SER A 200 -12.34 -29.38 33.41
CA SER A 200 -12.15 -28.66 32.16
C SER A 200 -13.19 -27.54 31.98
N LEU A 201 -14.45 -27.77 32.34
CA LEU A 201 -15.51 -26.74 32.32
C LEU A 201 -15.25 -25.61 33.33
N LEU A 202 -14.75 -25.97 34.53
CA LEU A 202 -14.33 -24.99 35.54
C LEU A 202 -13.21 -24.10 35.01
N ARG A 203 -12.20 -24.69 34.36
CA ARG A 203 -11.08 -23.95 33.76
C ARG A 203 -11.55 -23.00 32.68
N GLN A 204 -12.50 -23.43 31.83
CA GLN A 204 -13.12 -22.56 30.82
C GLN A 204 -13.81 -21.37 31.48
N ALA A 205 -14.64 -21.58 32.51
CA ALA A 205 -15.31 -20.50 33.23
C ALA A 205 -14.32 -19.54 33.90
N GLN A 206 -13.18 -20.03 34.41
CA GLN A 206 -12.10 -19.22 34.97
C GLN A 206 -11.43 -18.35 33.91
N VAL A 207 -11.13 -18.91 32.72
CA VAL A 207 -10.58 -18.14 31.60
C VAL A 207 -11.55 -17.04 31.14
N ASP A 208 -12.85 -17.35 31.08
CA ASP A 208 -13.85 -16.35 30.71
C ASP A 208 -13.95 -15.25 31.78
N LEU A 209 -13.81 -15.56 33.04
CA LEU A 209 -13.71 -14.58 34.13
C LEU A 209 -12.44 -13.73 34.00
N GLU A 210 -11.29 -14.33 33.69
CA GLU A 210 -10.04 -13.59 33.48
C GLU A 210 -10.16 -12.60 32.31
N ARG A 211 -10.88 -12.97 31.24
CA ARG A 211 -11.14 -12.11 30.07
C ARG A 211 -12.03 -10.91 30.38
N THR A 212 -12.68 -10.84 31.56
CA THR A 212 -13.38 -9.63 32.02
C THR A 212 -12.41 -8.49 32.33
N ILE A 213 -11.15 -8.80 32.59
CA ILE A 213 -10.09 -7.84 32.87
C ILE A 213 -9.36 -7.52 31.58
N ILE A 214 -9.60 -6.34 31.03
CA ILE A 214 -8.93 -5.89 29.81
C ILE A 214 -7.57 -5.30 30.18
N ARG A 215 -6.50 -5.85 29.59
CA ARG A 215 -5.11 -5.45 29.84
C ARG A 215 -4.46 -4.87 28.61
N ALA A 216 -3.48 -3.99 28.81
CA ALA A 216 -2.63 -3.48 27.75
C ALA A 216 -1.66 -4.59 27.29
N PRO A 217 -1.61 -4.95 25.98
CA PRO A 217 -0.71 -5.99 25.47
C PRO A 217 0.74 -5.51 25.32
N VAL A 218 0.97 -4.21 25.31
CA VAL A 218 2.27 -3.55 25.12
C VAL A 218 2.39 -2.31 25.99
N ASP A 219 3.63 -1.88 26.23
CA ASP A 219 3.92 -0.55 26.80
C ASP A 219 3.57 0.51 25.76
N GLY A 220 3.01 1.63 26.17
CA GLY A 220 2.68 2.71 25.24
C GLY A 220 1.73 3.76 25.80
N THR A 221 1.18 4.56 24.89
CA THR A 221 0.21 5.60 25.21
C THR A 221 -1.13 5.31 24.54
N VAL A 222 -2.23 5.44 25.26
CA VAL A 222 -3.58 5.29 24.72
C VAL A 222 -3.90 6.49 23.83
N ILE A 223 -4.08 6.24 22.52
CA ILE A 223 -4.42 7.29 21.54
C ILE A 223 -5.91 7.36 21.24
N LEU A 224 -6.63 6.26 21.45
CA LEU A 224 -8.06 6.21 21.19
C LEU A 224 -8.75 5.34 22.25
N ARG A 225 -9.89 5.82 22.76
CA ARG A 225 -10.81 5.11 23.65
C ARG A 225 -12.21 5.15 23.05
N ASN A 226 -12.75 3.98 22.71
CA ASN A 226 -14.07 3.83 22.07
C ASN A 226 -15.11 3.21 23.00
N ILE A 227 -14.94 3.35 24.32
CA ILE A 227 -15.86 2.80 25.32
C ILE A 227 -16.11 3.79 26.44
N ASP A 228 -17.31 3.71 27.01
CA ASP A 228 -17.71 4.45 28.20
C ASP A 228 -18.12 3.51 29.33
N ALA A 229 -17.96 3.98 30.59
CA ALA A 229 -18.43 3.24 31.74
C ALA A 229 -19.95 3.07 31.69
N GLY A 230 -20.42 1.86 31.95
CA GLY A 230 -21.82 1.52 31.80
C GLY A 230 -22.27 1.07 30.42
N GLN A 231 -21.42 1.24 29.41
CA GLN A 231 -21.69 0.77 28.03
C GLN A 231 -21.66 -0.75 27.94
N THR A 232 -22.57 -1.34 27.17
CA THR A 232 -22.57 -2.78 26.88
C THR A 232 -21.74 -3.05 25.61
N VAL A 233 -20.78 -3.95 25.74
CA VAL A 233 -19.94 -4.43 24.65
C VAL A 233 -20.42 -5.80 24.20
N ALA A 234 -20.65 -5.97 22.88
CA ALA A 234 -21.05 -7.25 22.29
C ALA A 234 -19.92 -7.77 21.40
N ALA A 235 -19.32 -8.90 21.78
CA ALA A 235 -18.20 -9.54 21.06
C ALA A 235 -18.65 -10.71 20.17
N SER A 236 -19.95 -10.90 19.95
CA SER A 236 -20.50 -12.11 19.31
C SER A 236 -20.29 -12.19 17.79
N LEU A 237 -20.18 -11.06 17.08
CA LEU A 237 -20.03 -11.01 15.62
C LEU A 237 -18.69 -10.43 15.19
N GLN A 238 -18.25 -9.38 15.86
CA GLN A 238 -16.93 -8.76 15.65
C GLN A 238 -16.42 -8.29 17.00
N ALA A 239 -15.13 -8.51 17.27
CA ALA A 239 -14.51 -7.95 18.46
C ALA A 239 -14.43 -6.42 18.33
N PRO A 240 -15.20 -5.64 19.09
CA PRO A 240 -15.12 -4.18 19.01
C PRO A 240 -13.78 -3.71 19.55
N VAL A 241 -13.18 -2.73 18.85
CA VAL A 241 -11.96 -2.07 19.34
C VAL A 241 -12.34 -1.14 20.49
N LEU A 242 -11.79 -1.41 21.66
CA LEU A 242 -12.03 -0.64 22.88
C LEU A 242 -10.99 0.48 23.05
N PHE A 243 -9.71 0.13 22.85
CA PHE A 243 -8.58 1.05 22.94
C PHE A 243 -7.65 0.87 21.76
N THR A 244 -6.98 1.94 21.35
CA THR A 244 -5.81 1.88 20.47
C THR A 244 -4.62 2.44 21.23
N ILE A 245 -3.55 1.65 21.33
CA ILE A 245 -2.33 1.99 22.06
C ILE A 245 -1.21 2.14 21.05
N ALA A 246 -0.52 3.30 21.06
CA ALA A 246 0.71 3.52 20.34
C ALA A 246 1.88 3.15 21.23
N GLN A 247 2.79 2.30 20.72
CA GLN A 247 3.91 1.81 21.49
C GLN A 247 4.94 2.91 21.77
N ASP A 248 5.33 3.67 20.74
CA ASP A 248 6.22 4.82 20.86
C ASP A 248 5.74 5.94 19.94
N LEU A 249 5.57 7.15 20.49
CA LEU A 249 5.22 8.35 19.75
C LEU A 249 6.45 9.15 19.30
N ARG A 250 7.66 8.75 19.68
CA ARG A 250 8.92 9.36 19.22
C ARG A 250 9.29 8.92 17.82
N ASP A 251 8.92 7.66 17.48
CA ASP A 251 9.11 7.08 16.16
C ASP A 251 7.76 7.03 15.44
N MET A 252 7.60 7.96 14.52
CA MET A 252 6.40 8.08 13.70
C MET A 252 6.71 7.71 12.25
N GLN A 253 5.67 7.52 11.47
CA GLN A 253 5.75 7.33 10.03
C GLN A 253 4.67 8.14 9.33
N VAL A 254 5.01 8.67 8.15
CA VAL A 254 4.04 9.26 7.23
C VAL A 254 3.67 8.21 6.20
N GLU A 255 2.40 7.91 6.09
CA GLU A 255 1.85 7.05 5.03
C GLU A 255 1.33 7.95 3.92
N ALA A 256 2.19 8.20 2.92
CA ALA A 256 1.88 9.06 1.78
C ALA A 256 1.24 8.27 0.65
N ALA A 257 0.13 8.78 0.09
CA ALA A 257 -0.50 8.23 -1.10
C ALA A 257 0.14 8.84 -2.34
N ILE A 258 0.81 8.03 -3.14
CA ILE A 258 1.51 8.45 -4.36
C ILE A 258 0.86 7.80 -5.57
N ASP A 259 0.65 8.58 -6.62
CA ASP A 259 0.00 8.12 -7.84
C ASP A 259 0.85 7.08 -8.59
N GLU A 260 0.19 6.15 -9.29
CA GLU A 260 0.85 5.10 -10.09
C GLU A 260 1.87 5.67 -11.08
N ALA A 261 1.61 6.87 -11.64
CA ALA A 261 2.50 7.52 -12.61
C ALA A 261 3.87 7.87 -12.02
N ASP A 262 3.94 8.16 -10.72
CA ASP A 262 5.15 8.64 -10.04
C ASP A 262 5.84 7.56 -9.21
N VAL A 263 5.13 6.51 -8.78
CA VAL A 263 5.69 5.46 -7.90
C VAL A 263 6.89 4.73 -8.52
N GLY A 264 6.90 4.58 -9.85
CA GLY A 264 8.00 3.91 -10.58
C GLY A 264 9.35 4.63 -10.50
N ARG A 265 9.34 5.91 -10.07
CA ARG A 265 10.55 6.74 -9.91
C ARG A 265 11.09 6.74 -8.49
N LEU A 266 10.36 6.14 -7.53
CA LEU A 266 10.71 6.13 -6.13
C LEU A 266 11.52 4.89 -5.76
N GLN A 267 12.44 5.07 -4.83
CA GLN A 267 13.28 4.00 -4.29
C GLN A 267 13.36 4.12 -2.77
N VAL A 268 13.48 2.98 -2.11
CA VAL A 268 13.76 2.93 -0.67
C VAL A 268 15.10 3.60 -0.39
N GLY A 269 15.17 4.40 0.68
CA GLY A 269 16.35 5.18 1.04
C GLY A 269 16.37 6.60 0.47
N GLN A 270 15.43 7.00 -0.38
CA GLN A 270 15.35 8.38 -0.86
C GLN A 270 14.93 9.34 0.26
N ARG A 271 15.54 10.52 0.23
CA ARG A 271 15.22 11.60 1.17
C ARG A 271 13.85 12.19 0.85
N ALA A 272 13.08 12.39 1.89
CA ALA A 272 11.80 13.06 1.84
C ALA A 272 11.77 14.21 2.84
N THR A 273 11.10 15.28 2.49
CA THR A 273 10.78 16.37 3.40
C THR A 273 9.27 16.47 3.50
N PHE A 274 8.76 16.74 4.68
CA PHE A 274 7.33 16.94 4.84
C PHE A 274 7.01 18.08 5.79
N THR A 275 5.88 18.70 5.57
CA THR A 275 5.30 19.70 6.46
C THR A 275 3.94 19.18 6.92
N VAL A 276 3.57 19.48 8.15
CA VAL A 276 2.24 19.17 8.67
C VAL A 276 1.41 20.44 8.76
N ASP A 277 0.11 20.33 8.51
CA ASP A 277 -0.78 21.50 8.49
C ASP A 277 -0.82 22.24 9.84
N ALA A 278 -0.57 21.50 10.95
CA ALA A 278 -0.43 22.10 12.28
C ALA A 278 0.83 22.98 12.44
N PHE A 279 1.89 22.73 11.68
CA PHE A 279 3.17 23.46 11.74
C PHE A 279 3.66 23.85 10.34
N PRO A 280 2.98 24.78 9.63
CA PRO A 280 3.27 25.10 8.22
C PRO A 280 4.64 25.73 7.98
N ARG A 281 5.27 26.29 9.03
CA ARG A 281 6.61 26.90 8.96
C ARG A 281 7.74 25.96 9.35
N ARG A 282 7.42 24.73 9.83
CA ARG A 282 8.41 23.73 10.24
C ARG A 282 8.44 22.61 9.22
N SER A 283 9.62 22.38 8.66
CA SER A 283 9.88 21.26 7.76
C SER A 283 10.52 20.12 8.54
N PHE A 284 10.04 18.92 8.35
CA PHE A 284 10.57 17.70 8.93
C PHE A 284 11.26 16.89 7.84
N ASN A 285 12.35 16.22 8.21
CA ASN A 285 13.08 15.34 7.32
C ASN A 285 12.73 13.89 7.61
N GLY A 286 12.62 13.11 6.56
CA GLY A 286 12.38 11.67 6.62
C GLY A 286 13.06 10.96 5.47
N GLU A 287 12.94 9.65 5.47
CA GLU A 287 13.48 8.77 4.44
C GLU A 287 12.43 7.71 4.08
N ILE A 288 12.34 7.34 2.83
CA ILE A 288 11.46 6.25 2.39
C ILE A 288 11.95 4.94 3.00
N ARG A 289 11.18 4.40 3.94
CA ARG A 289 11.45 3.10 4.56
C ARG A 289 10.91 1.95 3.74
N GLN A 290 9.73 2.13 3.15
CA GLN A 290 9.03 1.08 2.40
C GLN A 290 8.05 1.66 1.38
N ILE A 291 7.92 0.97 0.25
CA ILE A 291 6.86 1.21 -0.74
C ILE A 291 5.95 -0.02 -0.70
N ARG A 292 4.70 0.15 -0.28
CA ARG A 292 3.71 -0.95 -0.23
C ARG A 292 3.31 -1.33 -1.64
N LYS A 293 3.41 -2.62 -1.96
CA LYS A 293 3.10 -3.14 -3.31
C LYS A 293 1.60 -3.32 -3.58
N SER A 294 0.77 -3.24 -2.54
CA SER A 294 -0.69 -3.29 -2.67
C SER A 294 -1.21 -1.90 -3.05
N PRO A 295 -1.88 -1.74 -4.19
CA PRO A 295 -2.50 -0.47 -4.56
C PRO A 295 -3.73 -0.20 -3.70
N VAL A 296 -4.00 1.09 -3.49
CA VAL A 296 -5.24 1.59 -2.90
C VAL A 296 -6.00 2.32 -4.00
N ASN A 297 -7.25 1.95 -4.22
CA ASN A 297 -8.11 2.63 -5.19
C ASN A 297 -9.07 3.56 -4.45
N VAL A 298 -8.91 4.86 -4.65
CA VAL A 298 -9.79 5.88 -4.11
C VAL A 298 -10.39 6.66 -5.28
N GLN A 299 -11.69 6.62 -5.44
CA GLN A 299 -12.41 7.35 -6.50
C GLN A 299 -11.86 7.08 -7.92
N ASN A 300 -11.54 5.84 -8.24
CA ASN A 300 -10.94 5.41 -9.51
C ASN A 300 -9.50 5.89 -9.76
N VAL A 301 -8.84 6.48 -8.77
CA VAL A 301 -7.41 6.81 -8.84
C VAL A 301 -6.63 5.70 -8.13
N ILE A 302 -5.70 5.09 -8.83
CA ILE A 302 -4.81 4.07 -8.28
C ILE A 302 -3.61 4.78 -7.65
N SER A 303 -3.44 4.59 -6.35
CA SER A 303 -2.30 5.11 -5.60
C SER A 303 -1.60 4.01 -4.80
N TYR A 304 -0.33 4.22 -4.51
CA TYR A 304 0.49 3.33 -3.69
C TYR A 304 0.90 4.03 -2.41
N THR A 305 0.81 3.32 -1.29
CA THR A 305 1.22 3.85 0.01
C THR A 305 2.74 3.76 0.14
N VAL A 306 3.37 4.91 0.30
CA VAL A 306 4.80 5.03 0.59
C VAL A 306 4.96 5.41 2.06
N VAL A 307 5.73 4.60 2.78
CA VAL A 307 6.00 4.79 4.22
C VAL A 307 7.31 5.54 4.38
N ILE A 308 7.24 6.69 5.02
CA ILE A 308 8.37 7.59 5.24
C ILE A 308 8.59 7.71 6.74
N SER A 309 9.82 7.56 7.19
CA SER A 309 10.18 7.74 8.60
C SER A 309 10.00 9.20 9.05
N ALA A 310 9.51 9.40 10.25
CA ALA A 310 9.28 10.70 10.84
C ALA A 310 9.74 10.70 12.31
N ALA A 311 10.90 11.24 12.59
CA ALA A 311 11.40 11.38 13.96
C ALA A 311 10.62 12.48 14.70
N ASN A 312 10.17 12.18 15.93
CA ASN A 312 9.34 13.06 16.75
C ASN A 312 9.90 13.18 18.20
N PRO A 313 11.13 13.66 18.38
CA PRO A 313 11.74 13.74 19.72
C PRO A 313 10.98 14.65 20.68
N ASP A 314 10.36 15.71 20.16
CA ASP A 314 9.63 16.72 20.92
C ASP A 314 8.17 16.32 21.19
N LEU A 315 7.71 15.16 20.72
CA LEU A 315 6.30 14.69 20.77
C LEU A 315 5.29 15.72 20.21
N ALA A 316 5.75 16.61 19.32
CA ALA A 316 4.92 17.64 18.69
C ALA A 316 4.04 17.06 17.57
N LEU A 317 4.47 15.98 16.91
CA LEU A 317 3.73 15.30 15.89
C LEU A 317 2.75 14.31 16.54
N LEU A 318 1.47 14.40 16.15
CA LEU A 318 0.41 13.55 16.68
C LEU A 318 -0.11 12.61 15.59
N PRO A 319 -0.50 11.37 15.94
CA PRO A 319 -1.15 10.46 15.01
C PRO A 319 -2.42 11.08 14.41
N GLY A 320 -2.63 10.86 13.11
CA GLY A 320 -3.77 11.42 12.38
C GLY A 320 -3.54 12.80 11.76
N MET A 321 -2.40 13.47 12.00
CA MET A 321 -2.08 14.72 11.32
C MET A 321 -1.87 14.51 9.83
N THR A 322 -2.36 15.46 9.01
CA THR A 322 -2.10 15.47 7.58
C THR A 322 -0.71 16.02 7.31
N ALA A 323 0.05 15.32 6.48
CA ALA A 323 1.40 15.70 6.06
C ALA A 323 1.46 15.92 4.56
N ASN A 324 2.05 17.03 4.14
CA ASN A 324 2.39 17.32 2.76
C ASN A 324 3.84 16.93 2.50
N VAL A 325 4.03 15.86 1.77
CA VAL A 325 5.32 15.21 1.53
C VAL A 325 5.91 15.65 0.19
N ARG A 326 7.23 15.83 0.16
CA ARG A 326 8.02 16.05 -1.04
C ARG A 326 9.19 15.07 -1.03
N VAL A 327 9.17 14.12 -1.96
CA VAL A 327 10.24 13.14 -2.13
C VAL A 327 11.18 13.62 -3.21
N VAL A 328 12.47 13.69 -2.93
CA VAL A 328 13.49 14.03 -3.93
C VAL A 328 13.81 12.78 -4.74
N VAL A 329 13.38 12.78 -6.00
CA VAL A 329 13.59 11.66 -6.93
C VAL A 329 14.94 11.75 -7.59
N GLU A 330 15.31 12.94 -8.07
CA GLU A 330 16.57 13.20 -8.75
C GLU A 330 17.08 14.59 -8.36
N SER A 331 18.37 14.69 -8.07
CA SER A 331 19.02 15.97 -7.76
C SER A 331 20.24 16.10 -8.66
N ARG A 332 20.38 17.24 -9.30
CA ARG A 332 21.56 17.60 -10.09
C ARG A 332 22.09 18.95 -9.62
N ASP A 333 23.37 18.98 -9.32
CA ASP A 333 24.05 20.20 -8.91
C ASP A 333 24.67 20.89 -10.13
N ASN A 334 24.63 22.25 -10.11
CA ASN A 334 25.30 23.08 -11.11
C ASN A 334 24.81 22.90 -12.56
N VAL A 335 23.51 22.68 -12.78
CA VAL A 335 22.90 22.64 -14.12
C VAL A 335 22.45 24.02 -14.58
N LEU A 336 22.48 24.22 -15.91
CA LEU A 336 21.92 25.43 -16.51
C LEU A 336 20.39 25.32 -16.47
N LYS A 337 19.71 26.24 -15.79
CA LYS A 337 18.26 26.22 -15.61
C LYS A 337 17.57 27.41 -16.25
N VAL A 338 16.40 27.16 -16.80
CA VAL A 338 15.52 28.18 -17.39
C VAL A 338 14.16 28.13 -16.72
N ALA A 339 13.56 29.28 -16.47
CA ALA A 339 12.20 29.35 -15.96
C ALA A 339 11.19 28.77 -16.96
N ASN A 340 10.27 27.92 -16.51
CA ASN A 340 9.27 27.26 -17.37
C ASN A 340 8.39 28.25 -18.15
N GLY A 341 8.22 29.49 -17.63
CA GLY A 341 7.54 30.57 -18.36
C GLY A 341 8.18 30.91 -19.68
N ALA A 342 9.54 30.85 -19.78
CA ALA A 342 10.24 31.13 -21.03
C ALA A 342 10.06 30.04 -22.10
N LEU A 343 9.88 28.79 -21.69
CA LEU A 343 9.56 27.67 -22.59
C LEU A 343 8.13 27.74 -23.15
N ARG A 344 7.23 28.44 -22.46
CA ARG A 344 5.83 28.62 -22.85
C ARG A 344 5.58 29.90 -23.66
N TYR A 345 6.52 30.84 -23.61
CA TYR A 345 6.38 32.11 -24.28
C TYR A 345 6.38 31.94 -25.81
N ARG A 346 5.41 32.63 -26.49
CA ARG A 346 5.33 32.73 -27.95
C ARG A 346 5.06 34.19 -28.30
N PRO A 347 5.93 34.82 -29.09
CA PRO A 347 5.67 36.20 -29.54
C PRO A 347 4.45 36.26 -30.45
N ALA A 348 3.63 37.33 -30.31
CA ALA A 348 2.51 37.60 -31.20
C ALA A 348 3.03 37.87 -32.62
N GLY A 349 2.58 37.09 -33.60
CA GLY A 349 3.03 37.21 -35.00
C GLY A 349 4.11 36.21 -35.43
N ALA A 350 4.60 35.35 -34.54
CA ALA A 350 5.36 34.17 -34.96
C ALA A 350 4.39 33.27 -35.74
N ALA A 351 4.55 33.25 -37.08
CA ALA A 351 3.80 32.35 -37.95
C ALA A 351 3.79 30.95 -37.31
N GLU A 352 2.63 30.31 -37.30
CA GLU A 352 2.48 28.90 -37.01
C GLU A 352 3.40 28.10 -37.92
N ALA A 353 4.69 28.07 -37.60
CA ALA A 353 5.51 26.93 -38.00
C ALA A 353 4.83 25.75 -37.30
N LYS A 354 4.08 24.96 -38.08
CA LYS A 354 3.36 23.76 -37.66
C LYS A 354 4.06 23.16 -36.46
N THR A 355 3.54 23.42 -35.26
CA THR A 355 3.83 22.66 -34.07
C THR A 355 3.80 21.22 -34.49
N ALA A 356 4.92 20.55 -34.39
CA ALA A 356 4.87 19.11 -34.35
C ALA A 356 3.78 18.78 -33.32
N PRO A 357 2.76 18.01 -33.67
CA PRO A 357 1.68 17.70 -32.77
C PRO A 357 2.34 17.13 -31.51
N GLY A 358 1.85 17.51 -30.35
CA GLY A 358 2.10 16.76 -29.12
C GLY A 358 1.83 15.28 -29.36
N PRO A 359 2.23 14.29 -28.53
CA PRO A 359 2.50 12.91 -28.88
C PRO A 359 1.33 12.19 -29.57
N ALA A 360 0.92 12.67 -30.73
CA ALA A 360 -0.11 12.13 -31.58
C ALA A 360 0.16 12.60 -33.00
N ALA A 361 0.97 11.91 -33.64
CA ALA A 361 1.11 11.57 -35.03
C ALA A 361 2.59 11.28 -35.23
N ALA A 362 2.95 10.04 -35.01
CA ALA A 362 4.14 9.47 -35.58
C ALA A 362 4.23 9.94 -37.04
N PRO A 363 5.40 10.40 -37.52
CA PRO A 363 5.63 10.60 -38.95
C PRO A 363 5.13 9.34 -39.62
N ALA A 364 4.35 9.50 -40.70
CA ALA A 364 3.63 8.41 -41.34
C ALA A 364 4.47 7.15 -41.23
N ALA A 365 3.97 6.12 -40.52
CA ALA A 365 4.71 4.93 -40.08
C ALA A 365 5.46 4.23 -41.23
N GLY A 366 5.19 4.61 -42.46
CA GLY A 366 5.91 4.18 -43.66
C GLY A 366 7.36 4.72 -43.76
N ASN A 367 7.61 5.97 -43.39
CA ASN A 367 8.95 6.55 -43.59
C ASN A 367 9.97 6.06 -42.54
N ALA A 368 9.57 5.95 -41.28
CA ALA A 368 10.44 5.43 -40.21
C ALA A 368 10.77 3.94 -40.44
N TYR A 369 9.81 3.18 -40.95
CA TYR A 369 9.99 1.78 -41.29
C TYR A 369 10.93 1.58 -42.49
N GLN A 370 10.79 2.40 -43.51
CA GLN A 370 11.69 2.36 -44.68
C GLN A 370 13.13 2.78 -44.32
N GLN A 371 13.30 3.78 -43.46
CA GLN A 371 14.61 4.18 -42.95
C GLN A 371 15.25 3.07 -42.12
N PHE A 372 14.53 2.36 -41.29
CA PHE A 372 15.04 1.21 -40.55
C PHE A 372 15.46 0.09 -41.49
N ARG A 373 14.65 -0.27 -42.47
CA ARG A 373 14.99 -1.28 -43.48
C ARG A 373 16.25 -0.92 -44.26
N GLN A 374 16.40 0.35 -44.65
CA GLN A 374 17.61 0.83 -45.33
C GLN A 374 18.85 0.74 -44.44
N ARG A 375 18.76 1.11 -43.16
CA ARG A 375 19.84 0.94 -42.18
C ARG A 375 20.22 -0.52 -41.97
N VAL A 376 19.26 -1.41 -41.84
CA VAL A 376 19.50 -2.85 -41.73
C VAL A 376 20.28 -3.35 -42.91
N TYR A 377 19.95 -2.93 -44.15
CA TYR A 377 20.68 -3.34 -45.34
C TYR A 377 22.07 -2.72 -45.47
N SER A 378 22.25 -1.48 -45.05
CA SER A 378 23.56 -0.82 -45.11
C SER A 378 24.57 -1.38 -44.11
N GLU A 379 24.11 -1.80 -42.92
CA GLU A 379 25.00 -2.27 -41.87
C GLU A 379 25.20 -3.79 -41.87
N LEU A 380 24.20 -4.58 -42.22
CA LEU A 380 24.26 -6.04 -42.27
C LEU A 380 24.79 -6.58 -43.58
N LYS A 381 24.76 -5.80 -44.68
CA LYS A 381 25.19 -6.18 -46.03
C LYS A 381 24.78 -7.61 -46.40
N PRO A 382 23.46 -7.94 -46.37
CA PRO A 382 22.98 -9.27 -46.66
C PRO A 382 23.26 -9.63 -48.13
N ASP A 383 23.44 -10.92 -48.42
CA ASP A 383 23.51 -11.41 -49.80
C ASP A 383 22.11 -11.35 -50.48
N ASP A 384 22.07 -11.49 -51.81
CA ASP A 384 20.81 -11.31 -52.54
C ASP A 384 19.74 -12.34 -52.13
N ALA A 385 20.14 -13.57 -51.72
CA ALA A 385 19.22 -14.60 -51.24
C ALA A 385 18.66 -14.29 -49.81
N GLN A 386 19.54 -13.75 -48.92
CA GLN A 386 19.14 -13.29 -47.59
C GLN A 386 18.26 -12.05 -47.70
N LYS A 387 18.56 -11.11 -48.58
CA LYS A 387 17.80 -9.89 -48.80
C LYS A 387 16.37 -10.19 -49.24
N ALA A 388 16.19 -11.15 -50.17
CA ALA A 388 14.85 -11.57 -50.60
C ALA A 388 13.99 -12.16 -49.45
N LYS A 389 14.61 -12.95 -48.55
CA LYS A 389 13.91 -13.52 -47.37
C LYS A 389 13.61 -12.45 -46.31
N LEU A 390 14.54 -11.51 -46.07
CA LEU A 390 14.31 -10.37 -45.15
C LEU A 390 13.21 -9.45 -45.68
N ASP A 391 13.15 -9.22 -47.00
CA ASP A 391 12.07 -8.45 -47.62
C ASP A 391 10.70 -9.07 -47.37
N GLN A 392 10.58 -10.41 -47.50
CA GLN A 392 9.35 -11.13 -47.21
C GLN A 392 8.91 -10.95 -45.74
N VAL A 393 9.82 -11.06 -44.78
CA VAL A 393 9.52 -10.87 -43.35
C VAL A 393 9.10 -9.43 -43.06
N PHE A 394 9.77 -8.45 -43.66
CA PHE A 394 9.45 -7.06 -43.50
C PHE A 394 8.10 -6.68 -44.14
N ASP A 395 7.78 -7.19 -45.32
CA ASP A 395 6.52 -6.92 -45.98
C ASP A 395 5.34 -7.61 -45.27
N ASP A 396 5.51 -8.86 -44.76
CA ASP A 396 4.51 -9.54 -43.93
C ASP A 396 4.22 -8.75 -42.63
N MET A 397 5.27 -8.27 -41.97
CA MET A 397 5.13 -7.41 -40.79
C MET A 397 4.35 -6.13 -41.10
N ARG A 398 4.60 -5.48 -42.25
CA ARG A 398 3.90 -4.26 -42.66
C ARG A 398 2.41 -4.51 -42.86
N VAL A 399 2.05 -5.59 -43.55
CA VAL A 399 0.65 -5.97 -43.81
C VAL A 399 -0.10 -6.25 -42.49
N ARG A 400 0.50 -7.05 -41.61
CA ARG A 400 -0.09 -7.38 -40.32
C ARG A 400 -0.20 -6.18 -39.38
N LEU A 401 0.78 -5.27 -39.41
CA LEU A 401 0.74 -4.03 -38.62
C LEU A 401 -0.37 -3.08 -39.12
N ALA A 402 -0.64 -3.06 -40.43
CA ALA A 402 -1.73 -2.30 -41.01
C ALA A 402 -3.10 -2.87 -40.57
N ALA A 403 -3.25 -4.18 -40.52
CA ALA A 403 -4.46 -4.86 -40.06
C ALA A 403 -4.78 -4.59 -38.57
N LEU A 404 -3.79 -4.28 -37.74
CA LEU A 404 -4.01 -3.95 -36.32
C LEU A 404 -4.68 -2.57 -36.13
N ARG A 405 -4.74 -1.72 -37.14
CA ARG A 405 -5.41 -0.41 -37.06
C ARG A 405 -6.92 -0.53 -36.89
N ASP A 406 -7.50 -1.64 -37.33
CA ASP A 406 -8.95 -1.86 -37.31
C ASP A 406 -9.46 -2.44 -35.97
N LEU A 407 -8.55 -2.70 -34.98
CA LEU A 407 -8.95 -3.17 -33.66
C LEU A 407 -9.53 -2.02 -32.82
N PRO A 408 -10.69 -2.24 -32.13
CA PRO A 408 -11.42 -1.16 -31.46
C PRO A 408 -10.75 -0.61 -30.20
N GLN A 409 -9.90 -1.40 -29.50
CA GLN A 409 -9.25 -0.99 -28.25
C GLN A 409 -7.77 -0.70 -28.41
N GLU A 410 -7.30 0.45 -27.90
CA GLU A 410 -5.91 0.88 -28.01
C GLU A 410 -4.93 -0.02 -27.25
N THR A 411 -5.35 -0.57 -26.10
CA THR A 411 -4.56 -1.52 -25.29
C THR A 411 -4.29 -2.83 -26.02
N ASP A 412 -5.28 -3.34 -26.77
CA ASP A 412 -5.15 -4.59 -27.53
C ASP A 412 -4.29 -4.36 -28.77
N ARG A 413 -4.39 -3.19 -29.41
CA ARG A 413 -3.50 -2.77 -30.50
C ARG A 413 -2.04 -2.74 -30.07
N ARG A 414 -1.74 -2.19 -28.88
CA ARG A 414 -0.36 -2.14 -28.35
C ARG A 414 0.20 -3.53 -28.10
N LYS A 415 -0.54 -4.38 -27.38
CA LYS A 415 -0.13 -5.76 -27.07
C LYS A 415 0.06 -6.60 -28.35
N ALA A 416 -0.85 -6.50 -29.30
CA ALA A 416 -0.74 -7.21 -30.57
C ALA A 416 0.46 -6.71 -31.40
N ALA A 417 0.72 -5.40 -31.44
CA ALA A 417 1.88 -4.83 -32.12
C ALA A 417 3.21 -5.24 -31.47
N GLU A 418 3.28 -5.38 -30.15
CA GLU A 418 4.47 -5.86 -29.44
C GLU A 418 4.75 -7.34 -29.75
N ARG A 419 3.72 -8.19 -29.72
CA ARG A 419 3.84 -9.61 -30.10
C ARG A 419 4.34 -9.73 -31.53
N LEU A 420 3.74 -9.00 -32.47
CA LEU A 420 4.13 -9.04 -33.88
C LEU A 420 5.59 -8.60 -34.10
N ARG A 421 6.05 -7.57 -33.37
CA ARG A 421 7.46 -7.16 -33.40
C ARG A 421 8.40 -8.23 -32.85
N GLY A 422 8.00 -8.88 -31.75
CA GLY A 422 8.74 -10.01 -31.18
C GLY A 422 8.89 -11.17 -32.15
N GLU A 423 7.78 -11.59 -32.77
CA GLU A 423 7.77 -12.66 -33.79
C GLU A 423 8.62 -12.30 -35.01
N SER A 424 8.48 -11.08 -35.52
CA SER A 424 9.26 -10.63 -36.66
C SER A 424 10.76 -10.55 -36.35
N ARG A 425 11.13 -10.12 -35.12
CA ARG A 425 12.52 -10.11 -34.65
C ARG A 425 13.10 -11.52 -34.58
N ALA A 426 12.36 -12.49 -34.05
CA ALA A 426 12.79 -13.88 -34.00
C ALA A 426 13.05 -14.44 -35.39
N ARG A 427 12.13 -14.22 -36.35
CA ARG A 427 12.30 -14.65 -37.76
C ARG A 427 13.49 -14.00 -38.46
N VAL A 428 13.73 -12.71 -38.21
CA VAL A 428 14.92 -12.03 -38.75
C VAL A 428 16.19 -12.64 -38.17
N MET A 429 16.24 -12.93 -36.87
CA MET A 429 17.38 -13.55 -36.19
C MET A 429 17.73 -14.95 -36.74
N GLU A 430 16.73 -15.72 -37.17
CA GLU A 430 16.91 -17.04 -37.79
C GLU A 430 17.57 -16.95 -39.21
N LEU A 431 17.35 -15.85 -39.91
CA LEU A 431 17.89 -15.62 -41.25
C LEU A 431 19.28 -15.01 -41.25
N LEU A 432 19.78 -14.51 -40.10
CA LEU A 432 21.05 -13.86 -39.96
C LEU A 432 22.16 -14.84 -39.58
N THR A 433 23.37 -14.61 -40.12
CA THR A 433 24.56 -15.34 -39.70
C THR A 433 25.01 -14.91 -38.30
N ASP A 434 25.80 -15.75 -37.60
CA ASP A 434 26.24 -15.47 -36.24
C ASP A 434 27.04 -14.16 -36.12
N ALA A 435 27.70 -13.73 -37.16
CA ALA A 435 28.41 -12.44 -37.23
C ALA A 435 27.44 -11.23 -37.38
N GLN A 436 26.27 -11.43 -37.98
CA GLN A 436 25.27 -10.38 -38.23
C GLN A 436 24.32 -10.19 -37.06
N LYS A 437 24.08 -11.21 -36.22
CA LYS A 437 23.20 -11.16 -35.07
C LYS A 437 23.51 -10.01 -34.08
N PRO A 438 24.75 -9.82 -33.61
CA PRO A 438 25.05 -8.75 -32.65
C PRO A 438 24.89 -7.34 -33.26
N VAL A 439 25.10 -7.18 -34.58
CA VAL A 439 24.87 -5.91 -35.26
C VAL A 439 23.37 -5.59 -35.33
N TYR A 440 22.56 -6.59 -35.63
CA TYR A 440 21.08 -6.43 -35.64
C TYR A 440 20.53 -6.13 -34.27
N GLU A 441 21.02 -6.81 -33.21
CA GLU A 441 20.62 -6.54 -31.83
C GLU A 441 20.95 -5.12 -31.39
N ARG A 442 22.11 -4.61 -31.76
CA ARG A 442 22.48 -3.21 -31.48
C ARG A 442 21.56 -2.22 -32.19
N LEU A 443 21.21 -2.45 -33.47
CA LEU A 443 20.30 -1.62 -34.25
C LEU A 443 18.89 -1.61 -33.64
N VAL A 444 18.41 -2.77 -33.15
CA VAL A 444 17.11 -2.87 -32.48
C VAL A 444 17.14 -2.22 -31.09
N ALA A 445 18.26 -2.32 -30.36
CA ALA A 445 18.46 -1.68 -29.07
C ALA A 445 18.50 -0.15 -29.19
N GLU A 446 19.15 0.40 -30.22
CA GLU A 446 19.15 1.83 -30.53
C GLU A 446 17.72 2.36 -30.81
N LEU A 447 16.90 1.59 -31.52
CA LEU A 447 15.49 1.92 -31.75
C LEU A 447 14.60 1.76 -30.49
N GLY A 448 14.91 0.78 -29.63
CA GLY A 448 14.25 0.55 -28.35
C GLY A 448 14.68 1.54 -27.28
N GLY A 449 15.97 1.87 -27.23
CA GLY A 449 16.55 2.84 -26.30
C GLY A 449 16.10 4.27 -26.56
N ALA A 450 15.76 4.64 -27.79
CA ALA A 450 15.14 5.91 -28.11
C ALA A 450 13.68 6.06 -27.57
N ARG A 451 13.10 4.97 -27.01
CA ARG A 451 11.75 4.96 -26.41
C ARG A 451 11.72 4.75 -24.88
N ALA A 452 12.81 4.33 -24.27
CA ALA A 452 12.88 3.99 -22.84
C ALA A 452 13.83 4.87 -22.01
N GLY A 453 14.69 5.67 -22.63
CA GLY A 453 15.45 6.72 -21.95
C GLY A 453 14.66 8.02 -21.98
N THR A 454 14.66 8.77 -20.89
CA THR A 454 14.14 10.14 -20.77
C THR A 454 14.43 10.91 -22.07
N ALA A 455 13.46 10.94 -22.99
CA ALA A 455 13.58 11.67 -24.23
C ALA A 455 13.72 13.13 -23.84
N ALA A 456 14.95 13.67 -23.98
CA ALA A 456 15.18 15.09 -23.85
C ALA A 456 14.16 15.78 -24.74
N ALA A 457 13.20 16.45 -24.12
CA ALA A 457 12.16 17.14 -24.86
C ALA A 457 12.82 18.31 -25.61
N VAL A 458 12.54 18.46 -26.90
CA VAL A 458 12.99 19.63 -27.66
C VAL A 458 12.09 20.79 -27.27
N GLY A 459 12.66 21.76 -26.56
CA GLY A 459 12.01 23.03 -26.21
C GLY A 459 12.47 24.15 -27.16
N ARG A 460 11.66 25.19 -27.27
CA ARG A 460 12.04 26.41 -27.99
C ARG A 460 12.04 27.57 -27.02
N LEU A 461 13.18 28.27 -26.95
CA LEU A 461 13.34 29.50 -26.18
C LEU A 461 13.44 30.68 -27.14
N TRP A 462 13.03 31.83 -26.63
CA TRP A 462 13.13 33.09 -27.40
C TRP A 462 14.15 33.98 -26.71
N VAL A 463 15.20 34.37 -27.46
CA VAL A 463 16.24 35.30 -27.03
C VAL A 463 16.06 36.64 -27.71
N ARG A 464 16.51 37.71 -27.08
CA ARG A 464 16.51 39.02 -27.70
C ARG A 464 17.66 39.10 -28.71
N GLY A 465 17.32 39.20 -30.00
CA GLY A 465 18.31 39.42 -31.08
C GLY A 465 18.89 40.83 -31.05
N PRO A 466 19.94 41.09 -31.86
CA PRO A 466 20.62 42.39 -31.98
C PRO A 466 19.64 43.50 -32.37
N ASP A 467 18.60 43.18 -33.13
CA ASP A 467 17.57 44.11 -33.60
C ASP A 467 16.43 44.28 -32.60
N GLY A 468 16.54 43.79 -31.37
CA GLY A 468 15.51 43.83 -30.34
C GLY A 468 14.34 42.85 -30.56
N GLN A 469 14.33 42.11 -31.67
CA GLN A 469 13.27 41.16 -32.01
C GLN A 469 13.52 39.78 -31.38
N PRO A 470 12.47 39.01 -31.00
CA PRO A 470 12.61 37.68 -30.47
C PRO A 470 13.08 36.67 -31.53
N VAL A 471 14.25 36.04 -31.29
CA VAL A 471 14.83 35.00 -32.14
C VAL A 471 14.61 33.63 -31.48
N PRO A 472 14.04 32.63 -32.20
CA PRO A 472 13.82 31.31 -31.67
C PRO A 472 15.14 30.52 -31.59
N VAL A 473 15.39 29.88 -30.48
CA VAL A 473 16.52 28.98 -30.24
C VAL A 473 15.99 27.63 -29.80
N GLU A 474 16.32 26.58 -30.54
CA GLU A 474 15.98 25.21 -30.17
C GLU A 474 16.94 24.71 -29.11
N VAL A 475 16.39 24.12 -28.05
CA VAL A 475 17.13 23.60 -26.90
C VAL A 475 16.62 22.22 -26.52
N ARG A 476 17.50 21.37 -26.02
CA ARG A 476 17.11 20.10 -25.41
C ARG A 476 16.95 20.31 -23.90
N THR A 477 15.78 19.96 -23.40
CA THR A 477 15.43 20.11 -21.99
C THR A 477 15.54 18.77 -21.27
N GLY A 478 16.00 18.82 -20.02
CA GLY A 478 16.16 17.66 -19.13
C GLY A 478 15.19 17.68 -17.96
N LEU A 479 15.76 17.63 -16.76
CA LEU A 479 15.04 17.59 -15.48
C LEU A 479 14.23 18.88 -15.26
N THR A 480 13.05 18.76 -14.64
CA THR A 480 12.23 19.90 -14.24
C THR A 480 11.80 19.78 -12.78
N ASP A 481 11.79 20.93 -12.07
CA ASP A 481 11.27 21.05 -10.71
C ASP A 481 9.83 21.63 -10.67
N GLY A 482 9.18 21.80 -11.85
CA GLY A 482 7.88 22.43 -11.98
C GLY A 482 7.95 23.97 -12.16
N THR A 483 9.00 24.64 -11.72
CA THR A 483 9.25 26.08 -11.90
C THR A 483 10.34 26.37 -12.92
N SER A 484 11.38 25.57 -12.92
CA SER A 484 12.54 25.66 -13.80
C SER A 484 12.81 24.31 -14.47
N THR A 485 13.41 24.34 -15.66
CA THR A 485 13.82 23.16 -16.41
C THR A 485 15.29 23.23 -16.78
N GLU A 486 15.99 22.11 -16.69
CA GLU A 486 17.37 21.93 -17.09
C GLU A 486 17.53 22.06 -18.60
N LEU A 487 18.57 22.77 -19.04
CA LEU A 487 19.03 22.82 -20.42
C LEU A 487 20.22 21.87 -20.59
N LEU A 488 20.03 20.79 -21.36
CA LEU A 488 21.06 19.79 -21.62
C LEU A 488 21.97 20.21 -22.78
N GLU A 489 21.39 20.69 -23.90
CA GLU A 489 22.10 21.08 -25.11
C GLU A 489 21.44 22.33 -25.73
N GLY A 490 22.25 23.23 -26.21
CA GLY A 490 21.84 24.44 -26.92
C GLY A 490 22.97 25.45 -27.04
N PRO A 491 22.84 26.45 -27.90
CA PRO A 491 23.85 27.50 -28.09
C PRO A 491 23.91 28.52 -26.94
N LEU A 492 23.07 28.34 -25.87
CA LEU A 492 22.90 29.30 -24.78
C LEU A 492 23.89 29.02 -23.64
N LYS A 493 24.38 30.09 -23.02
CA LYS A 493 25.31 30.05 -21.87
C LYS A 493 24.69 30.72 -20.64
N ALA A 494 25.29 30.46 -19.48
CA ALA A 494 24.94 31.17 -18.27
C ALA A 494 25.14 32.67 -18.43
N GLY A 495 24.15 33.47 -18.09
CA GLY A 495 24.12 34.93 -18.26
C GLY A 495 23.34 35.40 -19.50
N ASP A 496 23.00 34.51 -20.45
CA ASP A 496 22.18 34.88 -21.61
C ASP A 496 20.75 35.23 -21.17
N GLU A 497 20.15 36.23 -21.81
CA GLU A 497 18.81 36.68 -21.50
C GLU A 497 17.77 35.99 -22.38
N VAL A 498 16.82 35.29 -21.75
CA VAL A 498 15.69 34.67 -22.41
C VAL A 498 14.40 35.42 -22.11
N ILE A 499 13.49 35.47 -23.07
CA ILE A 499 12.23 36.18 -22.95
C ILE A 499 11.22 35.34 -22.17
N LEU A 500 10.67 35.89 -21.08
CA LEU A 500 9.68 35.26 -20.23
C LEU A 500 8.24 35.60 -20.66
N GLY A 501 8.04 36.79 -21.27
CA GLY A 501 6.74 37.28 -21.65
C GLY A 501 6.77 38.70 -22.21
N ALA A 502 5.65 39.18 -22.70
CA ALA A 502 5.47 40.59 -23.02
C ALA A 502 5.30 41.37 -21.70
N GLY A 503 6.11 42.39 -21.49
CA GLY A 503 5.95 43.30 -20.38
C GLY A 503 4.69 44.18 -20.59
N GLU A 504 4.01 44.51 -19.51
CA GLU A 504 2.95 45.51 -19.55
C GLU A 504 3.52 46.85 -20.07
N THR A 505 2.99 47.36 -21.18
CA THR A 505 3.29 48.71 -21.65
C THR A 505 2.83 49.69 -20.56
N ALA A 506 3.70 50.62 -20.16
CA ALA A 506 3.43 51.67 -19.16
C ALA A 506 2.25 52.63 -19.46
N ALA A 507 1.40 52.29 -20.42
CA ALA A 507 0.21 53.04 -20.82
C ALA A 507 -1.07 52.69 -20.02
N GLY A 508 -1.03 51.67 -19.15
CA GLY A 508 -2.21 51.23 -18.39
C GLY A 508 -2.34 51.80 -16.96
N ALA A 509 -1.36 52.57 -16.47
CA ALA A 509 -1.33 53.04 -15.08
C ALA A 509 -1.98 54.40 -14.80
N LYS A 510 -2.87 54.90 -15.69
CA LYS A 510 -3.69 56.07 -15.40
C LYS A 510 -5.15 55.82 -15.73
N LYS A 511 -5.90 55.25 -14.78
CA LYS A 511 -7.32 55.52 -14.49
C LYS A 511 -7.87 54.51 -13.47
N ALA A 512 -7.60 54.76 -12.24
CA ALA A 512 -8.45 54.27 -11.15
C ALA A 512 -8.38 55.30 -10.01
N GLY A 513 -9.00 56.43 -10.26
CA GLY A 513 -9.25 57.50 -9.30
C GLY A 513 -10.64 58.05 -9.56
N GLY A 514 -11.67 57.28 -9.25
CA GLY A 514 -13.05 57.75 -9.14
C GLY A 514 -13.47 57.70 -7.68
N PRO A 515 -14.15 58.72 -7.13
CA PRO A 515 -14.46 58.80 -5.71
C PRO A 515 -15.49 57.75 -5.31
N ALA A 516 -15.20 57.03 -4.23
CA ALA A 516 -16.11 56.09 -3.59
C ALA A 516 -17.33 56.84 -3.05
N GLY A 517 -18.50 56.56 -3.59
CA GLY A 517 -19.79 56.94 -3.01
C GLY A 517 -20.10 56.07 -1.78
N PRO A 518 -20.84 56.62 -0.81
CA PRO A 518 -21.10 55.92 0.44
C PRO A 518 -22.05 54.74 0.23
N ARG A 519 -21.66 53.57 0.68
CA ARG A 519 -22.57 52.41 0.81
C ARG A 519 -23.38 52.56 2.11
N LEU A 520 -24.68 52.76 1.97
CA LEU A 520 -25.70 52.53 2.97
C LEU A 520 -26.07 51.05 2.96
N PHE A 521 -26.08 50.49 4.19
CA PHE A 521 -26.55 49.19 4.68
C PHE A 521 -25.62 48.02 4.50
#